data_9eba984179a22cc20ab07f1f1232fb72
#
_entry.id   9eba984179a22cc20ab07f1f1232fb72
#
_cell.length_a   1.000
_cell.length_b   1.000
_cell.length_c   1.000
_cell.angle_alpha   90.00
_cell.angle_beta   90.00
_cell.angle_gamma   90.00
#
_symmetry.space_group_name_H-M   'P 1'
#
loop_
_entity.id
_entity.type
_entity.pdbx_description
1 polymer ?
#
loop_
_entity_poly.entity_id
_entity_poly.type
_entity_poly.pdbx_seq_one_letter_code
_entity_poly.pdbx_strand_id
1 'polypeptide(L)'
;INNLYQSLLLTIRNLELEKEKVSLAEKEKIDFLRTASHELKTPVTELNATLENMILGIGEYRDYETYLPKCKEITEQLGDMIRDILNASRLQTQGNNESCSNFSLRTLLTELCEPYRLIAEAKGIKFKIELSSDAFVYLPEGRLKKAISNILSNAVNYTEAGQSISVVFDKNKLSVSNECRVLPPEQLQHIFEPFYRPDLAHSQAVYTLSRRSWINCA
;
A
#
# COMPACT_ATOMS: atom_id res chain seq x y z
N ILE A 1 -41.40 27.43 21.74
CA ILE A 1 -41.89 26.43 20.74
C ILE A 1 -41.02 26.49 19.48
N ASN A 2 -40.73 27.68 18.92
CA ASN A 2 -39.95 27.82 17.68
C ASN A 2 -38.50 27.30 17.81
N ASN A 3 -37.82 27.58 18.92
CA ASN A 3 -36.46 27.10 19.16
C ASN A 3 -36.37 25.57 19.33
N LEU A 4 -37.36 24.95 19.96
CA LEU A 4 -37.44 23.50 20.11
C LEU A 4 -37.64 22.80 18.76
N TYR A 5 -38.53 23.37 17.93
CA TYR A 5 -38.76 22.86 16.58
C TYR A 5 -37.56 22.97 15.68
N GLN A 6 -36.82 24.08 15.70
CA GLN A 6 -35.56 24.26 14.96
C GLN A 6 -34.48 23.29 15.44
N SER A 7 -34.35 23.10 16.77
CA SER A 7 -33.42 22.13 17.32
C SER A 7 -33.74 20.70 16.89
N LEU A 8 -35.02 20.33 16.86
CA LEU A 8 -35.47 19.03 16.40
C LEU A 8 -35.14 18.79 14.92
N LEU A 9 -35.40 19.77 14.07
CA LEU A 9 -35.05 19.67 12.63
C LEU A 9 -33.56 19.51 12.39
N LEU A 10 -32.71 20.25 13.14
CA LEU A 10 -31.28 20.12 13.06
C LEU A 10 -30.82 18.73 13.50
N THR A 11 -31.42 18.19 14.57
CA THR A 11 -31.10 16.85 15.07
C THR A 11 -31.48 15.77 14.06
N ILE A 12 -32.66 15.87 13.46
CA ILE A 12 -33.10 14.94 12.41
C ILE A 12 -32.13 14.97 11.23
N ARG A 13 -31.77 16.16 10.76
CA ARG A 13 -30.83 16.32 9.64
C ARG A 13 -29.45 15.73 9.94
N ASN A 14 -28.96 15.94 11.17
CA ASN A 14 -27.68 15.35 11.60
C ASN A 14 -27.76 13.82 11.65
N LEU A 15 -28.86 13.26 12.15
CA LEU A 15 -29.08 11.81 12.17
C LEU A 15 -29.16 11.21 10.77
N GLU A 16 -29.79 11.90 9.82
CA GLU A 16 -29.83 11.48 8.42
C GLU A 16 -28.43 11.46 7.81
N LEU A 17 -27.64 12.51 8.03
CA LEU A 17 -26.24 12.59 7.56
C LEU A 17 -25.36 11.49 8.17
N GLU A 18 -25.50 11.22 9.47
CA GLU A 18 -24.77 10.13 10.12
C GLU A 18 -25.20 8.75 9.61
N LYS A 19 -26.50 8.55 9.35
CA LYS A 19 -27.02 7.32 8.74
C LYS A 19 -26.44 7.11 7.34
N GLU A 20 -26.37 8.15 6.51
CA GLU A 20 -25.77 8.06 5.18
C GLU A 20 -24.28 7.70 5.25
N LYS A 21 -23.52 8.32 6.16
CA LYS A 21 -22.11 7.99 6.37
C LYS A 21 -21.92 6.54 6.80
N VAL A 22 -22.73 6.04 7.74
CA VAL A 22 -22.66 4.64 8.19
C VAL A 22 -22.99 3.70 7.04
N SER A 23 -24.04 3.97 6.27
CA SER A 23 -24.43 3.15 5.13
C SER A 23 -23.35 3.11 4.05
N LEU A 24 -22.69 4.24 3.78
CA LEU A 24 -21.57 4.30 2.84
C LEU A 24 -20.37 3.46 3.35
N ALA A 25 -20.02 3.62 4.60
CA ALA A 25 -18.92 2.86 5.21
C ALA A 25 -19.19 1.33 5.23
N GLU A 26 -20.44 0.93 5.48
CA GLU A 26 -20.84 -0.48 5.39
C GLU A 26 -20.72 -1.02 3.96
N LYS A 27 -21.14 -0.25 2.97
CA LYS A 27 -21.02 -0.62 1.55
C LYS A 27 -19.54 -0.76 1.16
N GLU A 28 -18.72 0.21 1.48
CA GLU A 28 -17.27 0.15 1.24
C GLU A 28 -16.62 -1.08 1.89
N LYS A 29 -17.03 -1.43 3.11
CA LYS A 29 -16.57 -2.63 3.81
C LYS A 29 -16.97 -3.92 3.10
N ILE A 30 -18.21 -4.00 2.60
CA ILE A 30 -18.69 -5.18 1.86
C ILE A 30 -17.93 -5.31 0.53
N ASP A 31 -17.77 -4.21 -0.20
CA ASP A 31 -17.04 -4.20 -1.47
C ASP A 31 -15.56 -4.57 -1.27
N PHE A 32 -14.91 -4.06 -0.20
CA PHE A 32 -13.57 -4.45 0.19
C PHE A 32 -13.46 -5.96 0.45
N LEU A 33 -14.37 -6.54 1.26
CA LEU A 33 -14.35 -7.99 1.56
C LEU A 33 -14.62 -8.85 0.33
N ARG A 34 -15.48 -8.38 -0.58
CA ARG A 34 -15.76 -9.06 -1.84
C ARG A 34 -14.51 -9.08 -2.71
N THR A 35 -13.87 -7.94 -2.91
CA THR A 35 -12.63 -7.83 -3.67
C THR A 35 -11.53 -8.69 -3.06
N ALA A 36 -11.31 -8.59 -1.74
CA ALA A 36 -10.34 -9.42 -1.02
C ALA A 36 -10.56 -10.93 -1.24
N SER A 37 -11.82 -11.37 -1.20
CA SER A 37 -12.18 -12.77 -1.41
C SER A 37 -11.88 -13.24 -2.85
N HIS A 38 -12.13 -12.38 -3.84
CA HIS A 38 -11.82 -12.68 -5.23
C HIS A 38 -10.31 -12.75 -5.47
N GLU A 39 -9.56 -11.77 -4.95
CA GLU A 39 -8.10 -11.70 -5.10
C GLU A 39 -7.38 -12.86 -4.39
N LEU A 40 -7.88 -13.33 -3.26
CA LEU A 40 -7.34 -14.51 -2.57
C LEU A 40 -7.67 -15.81 -3.30
N LYS A 41 -8.84 -15.91 -3.95
CA LYS A 41 -9.28 -17.14 -4.61
C LYS A 41 -8.37 -17.51 -5.78
N THR A 42 -7.91 -16.53 -6.55
CA THR A 42 -7.08 -16.75 -7.74
C THR A 42 -5.76 -17.46 -7.41
N PRO A 43 -4.89 -16.91 -6.53
CA PRO A 43 -3.62 -17.57 -6.21
C PRO A 43 -3.82 -18.90 -5.44
N VAL A 44 -4.88 -19.05 -4.65
CA VAL A 44 -5.22 -20.34 -4.02
C VAL A 44 -5.55 -21.38 -5.07
N THR A 45 -6.34 -21.02 -6.10
CA THR A 45 -6.71 -21.94 -7.18
C THR A 45 -5.48 -22.31 -8.00
N GLU A 46 -4.60 -21.34 -8.31
CA GLU A 46 -3.35 -21.57 -9.04
C GLU A 46 -2.40 -22.48 -8.26
N LEU A 47 -2.23 -22.23 -6.96
CA LEU A 47 -1.41 -23.07 -6.09
C LEU A 47 -1.92 -24.50 -6.03
N ASN A 48 -3.24 -24.69 -5.83
CA ASN A 48 -3.85 -26.02 -5.81
C ASN A 48 -3.67 -26.76 -7.15
N ALA A 49 -3.95 -26.09 -8.27
CA ALA A 49 -3.79 -26.70 -9.60
C ALA A 49 -2.33 -27.10 -9.87
N THR A 50 -1.37 -26.23 -9.48
CA THR A 50 0.06 -26.54 -9.63
C THR A 50 0.45 -27.75 -8.78
N LEU A 51 0.06 -27.78 -7.53
CA LEU A 51 0.33 -28.90 -6.63
C LEU A 51 -0.33 -30.21 -7.08
N GLU A 52 -1.59 -30.18 -7.53
CA GLU A 52 -2.27 -31.34 -8.09
C GLU A 52 -1.55 -31.91 -9.31
N ASN A 53 -1.14 -31.04 -10.26
CA ASN A 53 -0.39 -31.46 -11.42
C ASN A 53 0.99 -32.03 -11.06
N MET A 54 1.65 -31.48 -10.03
CA MET A 54 2.91 -32.02 -9.49
C MET A 54 2.69 -33.41 -8.87
N ILE A 55 1.65 -33.59 -8.06
CA ILE A 55 1.30 -34.87 -7.41
C ILE A 55 1.00 -35.95 -8.47
N LEU A 56 0.25 -35.58 -9.51
CA LEU A 56 -0.10 -36.48 -10.61
C LEU A 56 1.07 -36.71 -11.59
N GLY A 57 2.14 -35.93 -11.48
CA GLY A 57 3.29 -36.01 -12.39
C GLY A 57 2.97 -35.71 -13.84
N ILE A 58 2.08 -34.73 -14.07
CA ILE A 58 1.60 -34.38 -15.42
C ILE A 58 2.62 -33.44 -16.10
N GLY A 59 3.08 -33.86 -17.28
CA GLY A 59 3.91 -33.01 -18.15
C GLY A 59 5.13 -32.41 -17.47
N GLU A 60 5.31 -31.10 -17.62
CA GLU A 60 6.41 -30.30 -17.06
C GLU A 60 6.38 -30.14 -15.54
N TYR A 61 5.24 -30.39 -14.90
CA TYR A 61 5.09 -30.31 -13.43
C TYR A 61 5.87 -31.37 -12.65
N ARG A 62 6.53 -32.31 -13.37
CA ARG A 62 7.52 -33.26 -12.78
C ARG A 62 8.82 -32.57 -12.39
N ASP A 63 9.10 -31.40 -12.92
CA ASP A 63 10.25 -30.59 -12.58
C ASP A 63 10.00 -29.84 -11.24
N TYR A 64 10.20 -30.55 -10.14
CA TYR A 64 10.00 -30.00 -8.81
C TYR A 64 10.96 -28.86 -8.47
N GLU A 65 12.16 -28.81 -9.08
CA GLU A 65 13.12 -27.73 -8.87
C GLU A 65 12.58 -26.39 -9.40
N THR A 66 11.82 -26.43 -10.49
CA THR A 66 11.16 -25.24 -11.05
C THR A 66 9.86 -24.90 -10.35
N TYR A 67 9.02 -25.89 -10.02
CA TYR A 67 7.64 -25.60 -9.57
C TYR A 67 7.51 -25.42 -8.05
N LEU A 68 8.37 -26.01 -7.21
CA LEU A 68 8.36 -25.74 -5.77
C LEU A 68 8.67 -24.27 -5.42
N PRO A 69 9.69 -23.63 -6.05
CA PRO A 69 9.90 -22.18 -5.87
C PRO A 69 8.69 -21.33 -6.27
N LYS A 70 7.98 -21.68 -7.37
CA LYS A 70 6.75 -20.99 -7.78
C LYS A 70 5.63 -21.13 -6.75
N CYS A 71 5.42 -22.35 -6.22
CA CYS A 71 4.46 -22.58 -5.13
C CYS A 71 4.80 -21.74 -3.88
N LYS A 72 6.08 -21.65 -3.55
CA LYS A 72 6.54 -20.82 -2.43
C LYS A 72 6.24 -19.33 -2.69
N GLU A 73 6.53 -18.83 -3.88
CA GLU A 73 6.23 -17.45 -4.28
C GLU A 73 4.73 -17.12 -4.15
N ILE A 74 3.85 -17.99 -4.65
CA ILE A 74 2.39 -17.84 -4.50
C ILE A 74 1.99 -17.82 -3.02
N THR A 75 2.60 -18.67 -2.19
CA THR A 75 2.33 -18.71 -0.74
C THR A 75 2.78 -17.42 -0.05
N GLU A 76 3.92 -16.84 -0.43
CA GLU A 76 4.43 -15.57 0.08
C GLU A 76 3.49 -14.41 -0.32
N GLN A 77 3.01 -14.40 -1.57
CA GLN A 77 2.02 -13.43 -2.06
C GLN A 77 0.71 -13.51 -1.28
N LEU A 78 0.20 -14.72 -1.00
CA LEU A 78 -0.97 -14.93 -0.14
C LEU A 78 -0.75 -14.37 1.27
N GLY A 79 0.42 -14.59 1.85
CA GLY A 79 0.80 -14.04 3.15
C GLY A 79 0.78 -12.51 3.17
N ASP A 80 1.27 -11.88 2.11
CA ASP A 80 1.23 -10.42 1.95
C ASP A 80 -0.21 -9.90 1.83
N MET A 81 -1.04 -10.54 1.00
CA MET A 81 -2.46 -10.17 0.85
C MET A 81 -3.21 -10.27 2.19
N ILE A 82 -2.99 -11.34 2.95
CA ILE A 82 -3.62 -11.50 4.28
C ILE A 82 -3.17 -10.36 5.22
N ARG A 83 -1.89 -10.00 5.22
CA ARG A 83 -1.38 -8.87 6.02
C ARG A 83 -2.04 -7.56 5.63
N ASP A 84 -2.24 -7.33 4.33
CA ASP A 84 -2.89 -6.12 3.82
C ASP A 84 -4.36 -6.05 4.24
N ILE A 85 -5.10 -7.17 4.15
CA ILE A 85 -6.49 -7.28 4.62
C ILE A 85 -6.59 -6.98 6.12
N LEU A 86 -5.73 -7.58 6.93
CA LEU A 86 -5.72 -7.37 8.38
C LEU A 86 -5.37 -5.92 8.73
N ASN A 87 -4.43 -5.32 8.01
CA ASN A 87 -4.05 -3.93 8.19
C ASN A 87 -5.19 -2.97 7.82
N ALA A 88 -5.87 -3.20 6.70
CA ALA A 88 -7.02 -2.40 6.29
C ALA A 88 -8.20 -2.54 7.28
N SER A 89 -8.49 -3.76 7.74
CA SER A 89 -9.51 -4.01 8.77
C SER A 89 -9.21 -3.29 10.09
N ARG A 90 -7.94 -3.27 10.53
CA ARG A 90 -7.53 -2.56 11.75
C ARG A 90 -7.66 -1.04 11.62
N LEU A 91 -7.41 -0.47 10.45
CA LEU A 91 -7.59 0.96 10.21
C LEU A 91 -9.07 1.38 10.31
N GLN A 92 -9.99 0.49 9.93
CA GLN A 92 -11.43 0.73 10.06
C GLN A 92 -11.95 0.58 11.49
N THR A 93 -11.35 -0.31 12.29
CA THR A 93 -11.80 -0.59 13.66
C THR A 93 -11.12 0.27 14.72
N GLN A 94 -9.90 0.69 14.51
CA GLN A 94 -9.21 1.67 15.34
C GLN A 94 -9.65 3.08 14.93
N GLY A 95 -10.92 3.40 15.21
CA GLY A 95 -11.39 4.78 15.17
C GLY A 95 -10.44 5.65 15.99
N ASN A 96 -10.09 6.78 15.50
CA ASN A 96 -9.39 7.99 16.02
C ASN A 96 -8.70 8.00 17.42
N ASN A 97 -8.40 6.83 18.01
CA ASN A 97 -7.88 6.72 19.39
C ASN A 97 -6.34 6.74 19.49
N GLU A 98 -5.61 6.90 18.38
CA GLU A 98 -4.18 7.16 18.49
C GLU A 98 -3.98 8.62 18.94
N SER A 99 -3.32 8.80 20.08
CA SER A 99 -2.97 10.13 20.58
C SER A 99 -2.00 10.81 19.61
N CYS A 100 -2.31 12.06 19.25
CA CYS A 100 -1.36 12.90 18.56
C CYS A 100 -0.20 13.26 19.50
N SER A 101 1.01 13.27 18.97
CA SER A 101 2.23 13.70 19.64
C SER A 101 2.98 14.73 18.80
N ASN A 102 3.77 15.57 19.47
CA ASN A 102 4.67 16.47 18.78
C ASN A 102 6.00 15.77 18.54
N PHE A 103 6.45 15.72 17.28
CA PHE A 103 7.73 15.13 16.94
C PHE A 103 8.36 15.82 15.72
N SER A 104 9.68 15.67 15.58
CA SER A 104 10.44 16.14 14.42
C SER A 104 10.30 15.16 13.25
N LEU A 105 9.86 15.65 12.11
CA LEU A 105 9.80 14.86 10.88
C LEU A 105 11.19 14.42 10.42
N ARG A 106 12.21 15.24 10.59
CA ARG A 106 13.59 14.89 10.24
C ARG A 106 14.06 13.67 11.02
N THR A 107 13.85 13.67 12.36
CA THR A 107 14.24 12.55 13.22
C THR A 107 13.51 11.27 12.78
N LEU A 108 12.19 11.36 12.65
CA LEU A 108 11.35 10.24 12.23
C LEU A 108 11.80 9.67 10.86
N LEU A 109 12.04 10.53 9.87
CA LEU A 109 12.46 10.09 8.54
C LEU A 109 13.85 9.45 8.55
N THR A 110 14.78 9.99 9.35
CA THR A 110 16.13 9.43 9.49
C THR A 110 16.06 8.00 10.02
N GLU A 111 15.33 7.79 11.11
CA GLU A 111 15.16 6.47 11.72
C GLU A 111 14.42 5.49 10.82
N LEU A 112 13.38 5.97 10.14
CA LEU A 112 12.50 5.14 9.33
C LEU A 112 13.16 4.72 8.02
N CYS A 113 13.98 5.57 7.39
CA CYS A 113 14.63 5.27 6.13
C CYS A 113 15.79 4.30 6.26
N GLU A 114 16.44 4.22 7.41
CA GLU A 114 17.66 3.43 7.58
C GLU A 114 17.52 1.92 7.28
N PRO A 115 16.50 1.21 7.77
CA PRO A 115 16.28 -0.19 7.40
C PRO A 115 16.08 -0.39 5.90
N TYR A 116 15.35 0.51 5.26
CA TYR A 116 15.08 0.43 3.81
C TYR A 116 16.31 0.76 2.98
N ARG A 117 17.19 1.65 3.45
CA ARG A 117 18.48 1.93 2.84
C ARG A 117 19.36 0.68 2.82
N LEU A 118 19.45 -0.03 3.95
CA LEU A 118 20.24 -1.28 4.05
C LEU A 118 19.69 -2.36 3.10
N ILE A 119 18.37 -2.52 3.02
CA ILE A 119 17.74 -3.49 2.12
C ILE A 119 17.99 -3.09 0.65
N ALA A 120 17.86 -1.81 0.31
CA ALA A 120 18.10 -1.30 -1.03
C ALA A 120 19.56 -1.51 -1.45
N GLU A 121 20.53 -1.19 -0.58
CA GLU A 121 21.94 -1.39 -0.83
C GLU A 121 22.29 -2.88 -1.03
N ALA A 122 21.72 -3.77 -0.22
CA ALA A 122 21.87 -5.21 -0.39
C ALA A 122 21.33 -5.73 -1.74
N LYS A 123 20.31 -5.05 -2.30
CA LYS A 123 19.76 -5.33 -3.64
C LYS A 123 20.54 -4.62 -4.76
N GLY A 124 21.59 -3.86 -4.46
CA GLY A 124 22.34 -3.07 -5.44
C GLY A 124 21.60 -1.80 -5.92
N ILE A 125 20.64 -1.30 -5.14
CA ILE A 125 19.88 -0.09 -5.43
C ILE A 125 20.55 1.10 -4.72
N LYS A 126 20.68 2.23 -5.41
CA LYS A 126 21.23 3.46 -4.83
C LYS A 126 20.15 4.18 -4.03
N PHE A 127 20.34 4.33 -2.72
CA PHE A 127 19.41 4.98 -1.85
C PHE A 127 19.95 6.36 -1.39
N LYS A 128 19.22 7.45 -1.70
CA LYS A 128 19.60 8.82 -1.34
C LYS A 128 18.56 9.41 -0.39
N ILE A 129 19.05 10.10 0.65
CA ILE A 129 18.21 10.80 1.63
C ILE A 129 18.69 12.25 1.68
N GLU A 130 17.82 13.19 1.40
CA GLU A 130 18.05 14.63 1.45
C GLU A 130 16.99 15.30 2.33
N LEU A 131 17.37 15.67 3.55
CA LEU A 131 16.50 16.31 4.54
C LEU A 131 16.97 17.74 4.77
N SER A 132 16.62 18.64 3.85
CA SER A 132 17.08 20.04 3.86
C SER A 132 16.40 20.89 4.93
N SER A 133 15.18 20.53 5.34
CA SER A 133 14.39 21.20 6.36
C SER A 133 14.06 20.27 7.53
N ASP A 134 13.55 20.85 8.61
CA ASP A 134 12.90 20.12 9.71
C ASP A 134 11.54 20.75 9.96
N ALA A 135 10.60 19.93 10.39
CA ALA A 135 9.28 20.39 10.79
C ALA A 135 8.80 19.60 12.00
N PHE A 136 8.26 20.32 12.98
CA PHE A 136 7.54 19.72 14.09
C PHE A 136 6.07 19.58 13.71
N VAL A 137 5.54 18.39 13.85
CA VAL A 137 4.15 18.10 13.51
C VAL A 137 3.41 17.48 14.71
N TYR A 138 2.11 17.79 14.80
CA TYR A 138 1.23 17.23 15.82
C TYR A 138 0.26 16.27 15.17
N LEU A 139 0.65 14.99 15.07
CA LEU A 139 -0.07 13.92 14.36
C LEU A 139 0.05 12.61 15.13
N PRO A 140 -0.80 11.60 14.81
CA PRO A 140 -0.59 10.22 15.23
C PRO A 140 0.68 9.65 14.59
N GLU A 141 1.77 9.59 15.37
CA GLU A 141 3.09 9.18 14.88
C GLU A 141 3.09 7.79 14.25
N GLY A 142 2.38 6.83 14.87
CA GLY A 142 2.26 5.45 14.36
C GLY A 142 1.63 5.36 12.97
N ARG A 143 0.60 6.17 12.72
CA ARG A 143 -0.04 6.22 11.39
C ARG A 143 0.88 6.80 10.34
N LEU A 144 1.59 7.88 10.67
CA LEU A 144 2.54 8.49 9.73
C LEU A 144 3.70 7.54 9.44
N LYS A 145 4.27 6.89 10.46
CA LYS A 145 5.30 5.85 10.28
C LYS A 145 4.82 4.76 9.32
N LYS A 146 3.61 4.24 9.53
CA LYS A 146 3.04 3.19 8.68
C LYS A 146 2.84 3.64 7.23
N ALA A 147 2.32 4.85 7.02
CA ALA A 147 2.12 5.39 5.67
C ALA A 147 3.46 5.53 4.92
N ILE A 148 4.47 6.11 5.56
CA ILE A 148 5.80 6.28 4.95
C ILE A 148 6.47 4.91 4.74
N SER A 149 6.37 3.98 5.69
CA SER A 149 6.90 2.61 5.54
C SER A 149 6.33 1.89 4.34
N ASN A 150 5.02 2.02 4.08
CA ASN A 150 4.40 1.42 2.90
C ASN A 150 4.97 1.99 1.61
N ILE A 151 5.19 3.32 1.54
CA ILE A 151 5.78 3.98 0.37
C ILE A 151 7.23 3.52 0.16
N LEU A 152 8.03 3.46 1.24
CA LEU A 152 9.43 3.02 1.18
C LEU A 152 9.54 1.54 0.80
N SER A 153 8.68 0.69 1.35
CA SER A 153 8.60 -0.72 0.99
C SER A 153 8.30 -0.89 -0.49
N ASN A 154 7.31 -0.17 -1.01
CA ASN A 154 6.98 -0.18 -2.44
C ASN A 154 8.16 0.28 -3.29
N ALA A 155 8.82 1.39 -2.90
CA ALA A 155 9.98 1.89 -3.62
C ALA A 155 11.09 0.81 -3.72
N VAL A 156 11.41 0.12 -2.61
CA VAL A 156 12.44 -0.93 -2.57
C VAL A 156 12.03 -2.19 -3.34
N ASN A 157 10.73 -2.51 -3.38
CA ASN A 157 10.24 -3.71 -4.07
C ASN A 157 10.12 -3.52 -5.58
N TYR A 158 9.84 -2.30 -6.05
CA TYR A 158 9.65 -2.03 -7.48
C TYR A 158 10.85 -1.35 -8.16
N THR A 159 11.97 -1.18 -7.47
CA THR A 159 13.21 -0.66 -8.04
C THR A 159 14.17 -1.81 -8.33
N GLU A 160 14.75 -1.83 -9.52
CA GLU A 160 15.69 -2.86 -9.95
C GLU A 160 17.13 -2.52 -9.52
N ALA A 161 17.99 -3.53 -9.48
CA ALA A 161 19.40 -3.35 -9.19
C ALA A 161 20.05 -2.35 -10.18
N GLY A 162 20.91 -1.48 -9.67
CA GLY A 162 21.57 -0.42 -10.44
C GLY A 162 20.79 0.90 -10.53
N GLN A 163 19.49 0.86 -10.25
CA GLN A 163 18.61 2.03 -10.22
C GLN A 163 18.66 2.78 -8.89
N SER A 164 17.89 3.87 -8.75
CA SER A 164 17.93 4.74 -7.57
C SER A 164 16.57 5.00 -6.94
N ILE A 165 16.62 5.14 -5.59
CA ILE A 165 15.53 5.67 -4.77
C ILE A 165 16.00 6.98 -4.14
N SER A 166 15.16 7.99 -4.10
CA SER A 166 15.43 9.29 -3.49
C SER A 166 14.31 9.68 -2.54
N VAL A 167 14.66 10.00 -1.30
CA VAL A 167 13.77 10.55 -0.28
C VAL A 167 14.20 11.99 -0.02
N VAL A 168 13.34 12.95 -0.31
CA VAL A 168 13.60 14.37 -0.15
C VAL A 168 12.56 15.00 0.75
N PHE A 169 13.00 15.69 1.80
CA PHE A 169 12.14 16.51 2.64
C PHE A 169 12.64 17.96 2.63
N ASP A 170 11.88 18.82 1.99
CA ASP A 170 12.16 20.26 1.88
C ASP A 170 10.86 21.08 1.89
N LYS A 171 10.87 22.23 2.58
CA LYS A 171 9.75 23.18 2.65
C LYS A 171 8.40 22.52 2.97
N ASN A 172 8.35 21.68 4.00
CA ASN A 172 7.16 20.92 4.43
C ASN A 172 6.61 19.92 3.39
N LYS A 173 7.44 19.53 2.43
CA LYS A 173 7.07 18.56 1.41
C LYS A 173 7.99 17.35 1.50
N LEU A 174 7.39 16.18 1.73
CA LEU A 174 8.06 14.90 1.61
C LEU A 174 7.83 14.33 0.20
N SER A 175 8.91 13.96 -0.45
CA SER A 175 8.88 13.30 -1.75
C SER A 175 9.69 12.02 -1.68
N VAL A 176 9.09 10.91 -2.10
CA VAL A 176 9.78 9.65 -2.32
C VAL A 176 9.70 9.36 -3.81
N SER A 177 10.84 9.20 -4.44
CA SER A 177 10.94 8.93 -5.89
C SER A 177 11.79 7.69 -6.09
N ASN A 178 11.38 6.82 -6.99
CA ASN A 178 12.16 5.66 -7.38
C ASN A 178 12.17 5.51 -8.90
N GLU A 179 13.26 4.99 -9.42
CA GLU A 179 13.35 4.58 -10.81
C GLU A 179 12.71 3.20 -10.92
N CYS A 180 11.64 3.12 -11.70
CA CYS A 180 10.91 1.88 -11.92
C CYS A 180 10.27 1.89 -13.29
N ARG A 181 9.71 0.76 -13.70
CA ARG A 181 8.88 0.70 -14.90
C ARG A 181 7.69 1.62 -14.74
N VAL A 182 7.45 2.46 -15.74
CA VAL A 182 6.35 3.41 -15.70
C VAL A 182 5.03 2.69 -15.90
N LEU A 183 4.08 3.04 -15.04
CA LEU A 183 2.71 2.58 -15.17
C LEU A 183 1.99 3.37 -16.27
N PRO A 184 1.20 2.70 -17.12
CA PRO A 184 0.30 3.36 -18.06
C PRO A 184 -0.66 4.31 -17.33
N PRO A 185 -1.07 5.43 -17.95
CA PRO A 185 -2.00 6.39 -17.32
C PRO A 185 -3.31 5.76 -16.84
N GLU A 186 -3.78 4.74 -17.54
CA GLU A 186 -5.00 3.99 -17.20
C GLU A 186 -4.84 3.24 -15.87
N GLN A 187 -3.66 2.70 -15.60
CA GLN A 187 -3.37 1.99 -14.35
C GLN A 187 -3.16 2.93 -13.17
N LEU A 188 -2.69 4.17 -13.42
CA LEU A 188 -2.49 5.17 -12.37
C LEU A 188 -3.78 5.56 -11.65
N GLN A 189 -4.93 5.41 -12.28
CA GLN A 189 -6.22 5.69 -11.66
C GLN A 189 -6.59 4.66 -10.58
N HIS A 190 -6.06 3.45 -10.71
CA HIS A 190 -6.40 2.30 -9.88
C HIS A 190 -5.38 1.98 -8.77
N ILE A 191 -4.22 2.65 -8.75
CA ILE A 191 -3.13 2.33 -7.79
C ILE A 191 -3.50 2.52 -6.31
N PHE A 192 -4.57 3.24 -6.04
CA PHE A 192 -5.11 3.45 -4.70
C PHE A 192 -6.28 2.51 -4.37
N GLU A 193 -6.73 1.71 -5.34
CA GLU A 193 -7.74 0.69 -5.07
C GLU A 193 -7.13 -0.43 -4.23
N PRO A 194 -7.85 -0.92 -3.21
CA PRO A 194 -7.38 -2.03 -2.40
C PRO A 194 -7.06 -3.25 -3.27
N PHE A 195 -5.90 -3.87 -3.05
CA PHE A 195 -5.42 -5.07 -3.75
C PHE A 195 -5.07 -4.89 -5.23
N TYR A 196 -5.24 -3.69 -5.79
CA TYR A 196 -4.83 -3.46 -7.17
C TYR A 196 -3.31 -3.64 -7.30
N ARG A 197 -2.92 -4.55 -8.17
CA ARG A 197 -1.52 -4.77 -8.59
C ARG A 197 -1.49 -4.68 -10.11
N PRO A 198 -0.72 -3.74 -10.70
CA PRO A 198 -0.52 -3.72 -12.14
C PRO A 198 0.14 -5.03 -12.55
N ASP A 199 -0.44 -5.77 -13.51
CA ASP A 199 0.16 -6.98 -14.09
C ASP A 199 1.46 -6.60 -14.80
N LEU A 200 2.56 -6.65 -14.10
CA LEU A 200 3.90 -6.44 -14.65
C LEU A 200 4.40 -7.64 -15.48
N ALA A 201 3.69 -8.78 -15.40
CA ALA A 201 4.10 -10.04 -16.02
C ALA A 201 3.91 -10.10 -17.56
N HIS A 202 3.11 -9.22 -18.15
CA HIS A 202 2.77 -9.32 -19.58
C HIS A 202 3.23 -8.17 -20.47
N SER A 203 3.99 -7.21 -19.99
CA SER A 203 4.47 -6.13 -20.86
C SER A 203 5.99 -6.10 -21.00
N GLN A 204 6.51 -6.85 -21.97
CA GLN A 204 7.84 -6.60 -22.54
C GLN A 204 7.80 -5.32 -23.40
N ALA A 205 7.62 -4.19 -22.80
CA ALA A 205 7.79 -2.91 -23.48
C ALA A 205 8.75 -2.05 -22.68
N VAL A 206 9.90 -1.78 -23.24
CA VAL A 206 10.89 -0.85 -22.73
C VAL A 206 10.36 0.56 -22.96
N TYR A 207 9.97 1.24 -21.89
CA TYR A 207 9.67 2.67 -21.94
C TYR A 207 10.60 3.40 -20.99
N THR A 208 11.38 4.32 -21.56
CA THR A 208 12.18 5.28 -20.81
C THR A 208 11.24 6.38 -20.31
N LEU A 209 11.16 6.62 -19.01
CA LEU A 209 10.28 7.65 -18.50
C LEU A 209 10.86 8.53 -17.41
N SER A 210 10.52 9.80 -17.62
CA SER A 210 10.90 10.91 -16.80
C SER A 210 10.07 11.00 -15.50
N ARG A 211 10.76 11.43 -14.46
CA ARG A 211 10.33 11.87 -13.13
C ARG A 211 8.95 12.54 -13.11
N ARG A 212 8.00 12.01 -12.37
CA ARG A 212 6.97 12.74 -11.60
C ARG A 212 6.06 11.78 -10.86
N SER A 213 6.24 11.65 -9.55
CA SER A 213 5.17 11.17 -8.65
C SER A 213 4.96 12.24 -7.59
N TRP A 214 3.77 12.76 -7.51
CA TRP A 214 3.37 13.72 -6.51
C TRP A 214 2.35 13.05 -5.59
N ILE A 215 2.67 12.90 -4.32
CA ILE A 215 1.68 12.62 -3.29
C ILE A 215 1.47 13.93 -2.53
N ASN A 216 0.34 14.57 -2.75
CA ASN A 216 -0.14 15.65 -1.90
C ASN A 216 -0.82 14.99 -0.69
N CYS A 217 -0.20 15.08 0.48
CA CYS A 217 -0.90 14.91 1.74
C CYS A 217 -1.51 16.27 2.10
N ALA A 218 -2.83 16.39 1.98
CA ALA A 218 -3.60 17.47 2.58
C ALA A 218 -4.05 17.04 3.98
#